data_ccf08c27a860daff4ac3a0f11bfe8159
#
_entry.id   ccf08c27a860daff4ac3a0f11bfe8159
#
_cell.length_a   1.000
_cell.length_b   1.000
_cell.length_c   1.000
_cell.angle_alpha   90.00
_cell.angle_beta   90.00
_cell.angle_gamma   90.00
#
_symmetry.space_group_name_H-M   'P 1'
#
loop_
_entity.id
_entity.type
_entity.pdbx_description
1 polymer ?
#
loop_
_entity_poly.entity_id
_entity_poly.type
_entity_poly.pdbx_seq_one_letter_code
_entity_poly.pdbx_strand_id
1 'polypeptide(L)'
;QDYYSKKERVSHAHHCVDAITIACIGRNEYDRWAQYMRDEERYRLSAADRPHFPKPWETFTEDVLSVSDSILVPHYTPSNLSKHTKKRMRVRGKLQYGPNGERLYVQGDTARCSLHEQTFYGAIKKNDEIKYVVRKSLDSLEPKDVDKIVDDVVREKVKSAITEKGFKKAMSEVIWMNEELQIPIKKVRIYTPTVTNPINLKGHRDKSVHEHKRYLHVKNDGNYCMAIYEGNNDRGKVIRSYKLVNNLDAVNYFNGKTGLDNLIPYSDEKDLPLKCILKTGTMVLFYEKSPMELYECGVEELSKRLYKVTGMSISTITKGEKKYDYGMVTCRYHLEARRSSDLNVKKGEWKLREEYRPVIELSHKQFNAYVEGYDFEITSSGQLKFKH
;
A
#
# COMPACT_ATOMS: atom_id res chain seq x y z
N GLN A 1 -27.35 23.75 -19.96
CA GLN A 1 -26.76 23.26 -18.70
C GLN A 1 -26.74 21.75 -18.79
N ASP A 2 -25.56 21.16 -18.83
CA ASP A 2 -25.37 19.71 -18.86
C ASP A 2 -25.82 19.09 -17.54
N TYR A 3 -27.06 18.60 -17.53
CA TYR A 3 -27.66 17.89 -16.40
C TYR A 3 -26.94 16.55 -16.06
N TYR A 4 -25.98 16.15 -16.85
CA TYR A 4 -25.18 14.93 -16.67
C TYR A 4 -23.70 15.24 -16.39
N SER A 5 -23.42 16.34 -15.66
CA SER A 5 -22.07 16.53 -15.15
C SER A 5 -21.71 15.30 -14.29
N LYS A 6 -20.60 14.68 -14.63
CA LYS A 6 -20.12 13.48 -13.97
C LYS A 6 -20.02 13.74 -12.46
N LYS A 7 -20.76 12.97 -11.66
CA LYS A 7 -20.76 13.10 -10.19
C LYS A 7 -19.34 13.15 -9.66
N GLU A 8 -18.93 14.26 -9.07
CA GLU A 8 -17.60 14.38 -8.45
C GLU A 8 -17.54 13.52 -7.19
N ARG A 9 -16.66 12.53 -7.20
CA ARG A 9 -16.42 11.62 -6.07
C ARG A 9 -15.17 12.05 -5.31
N VAL A 10 -15.18 13.25 -4.77
CA VAL A 10 -14.06 13.80 -4.00
C VAL A 10 -14.06 13.30 -2.56
N SER A 11 -15.24 13.18 -1.96
CA SER A 11 -15.43 12.82 -0.56
C SER A 11 -16.34 11.60 -0.40
N HIS A 12 -16.06 10.75 0.59
CA HIS A 12 -16.95 9.64 0.98
C HIS A 12 -18.27 10.11 1.57
N ALA A 13 -18.39 11.37 1.97
CA ALA A 13 -19.63 11.96 2.48
C ALA A 13 -20.79 11.86 1.46
N HIS A 14 -20.51 11.77 0.15
CA HIS A 14 -21.55 11.56 -0.86
C HIS A 14 -22.36 10.27 -0.64
N HIS A 15 -21.78 9.24 -0.01
CA HIS A 15 -22.53 8.03 0.34
C HIS A 15 -23.57 8.28 1.44
N CYS A 16 -23.28 9.19 2.37
CA CYS A 16 -24.23 9.63 3.38
C CYS A 16 -25.40 10.36 2.72
N VAL A 17 -25.12 11.30 1.84
CA VAL A 17 -26.13 12.03 1.06
C VAL A 17 -27.00 11.07 0.25
N ASP A 18 -26.38 10.12 -0.46
CA ASP A 18 -27.10 9.10 -1.24
C ASP A 18 -27.99 8.23 -0.33
N ALA A 19 -27.51 7.81 0.83
CA ALA A 19 -28.26 6.99 1.77
C ALA A 19 -29.47 7.72 2.34
N ILE A 20 -29.32 8.97 2.77
CA ILE A 20 -30.42 9.82 3.27
C ILE A 20 -31.45 10.03 2.17
N THR A 21 -30.99 10.36 0.97
CA THR A 21 -31.88 10.58 -0.18
C THR A 21 -32.71 9.34 -0.50
N ILE A 22 -32.05 8.16 -0.54
CA ILE A 22 -32.73 6.87 -0.80
C ILE A 22 -33.73 6.55 0.32
N ALA A 23 -33.39 6.83 1.58
CA ALA A 23 -34.28 6.59 2.71
C ALA A 23 -35.56 7.46 2.66
N CYS A 24 -35.50 8.62 2.01
CA CYS A 24 -36.62 9.52 1.83
C CYS A 24 -37.46 9.21 0.58
N ILE A 25 -37.04 8.26 -0.28
CA ILE A 25 -37.81 7.86 -1.46
C ILE A 25 -38.87 6.84 -1.05
N GLY A 26 -40.13 7.23 -1.09
CA GLY A 26 -41.27 6.34 -0.90
C GLY A 26 -41.58 5.50 -2.15
N ARG A 27 -42.52 4.55 -1.99
CA ARG A 27 -42.94 3.67 -3.09
C ARG A 27 -43.49 4.43 -4.27
N ASN A 28 -44.33 5.46 -4.00
CA ASN A 28 -44.96 6.27 -5.04
C ASN A 28 -43.91 7.04 -5.86
N GLU A 29 -42.90 7.61 -5.20
CA GLU A 29 -41.81 8.33 -5.86
C GLU A 29 -41.00 7.36 -6.73
N TYR A 30 -40.70 6.16 -6.20
CA TYR A 30 -39.99 5.13 -6.95
C TYR A 30 -40.80 4.67 -8.19
N ASP A 31 -42.08 4.39 -8.04
CA ASP A 31 -42.94 3.92 -9.14
C ASP A 31 -43.07 4.99 -10.24
N ARG A 32 -43.25 6.26 -9.88
CA ARG A 32 -43.24 7.39 -10.82
C ARG A 32 -41.91 7.54 -11.57
N TRP A 33 -40.80 7.40 -10.87
CA TRP A 33 -39.48 7.45 -11.49
C TRP A 33 -39.24 6.25 -12.41
N ALA A 34 -39.58 5.06 -11.97
CA ALA A 34 -39.44 3.85 -12.78
C ALA A 34 -40.32 3.89 -14.04
N GLN A 35 -41.52 4.49 -13.96
CA GLN A 35 -42.37 4.72 -15.11
C GLN A 35 -41.71 5.71 -16.08
N TYR A 36 -41.27 6.86 -15.59
CA TYR A 36 -40.57 7.86 -16.41
C TYR A 36 -39.38 7.25 -17.14
N MET A 37 -38.49 6.46 -16.47
CA MET A 37 -37.34 5.83 -17.10
C MET A 37 -37.72 4.85 -18.21
N ARG A 38 -38.83 4.09 -18.04
CA ARG A 38 -39.36 3.21 -19.09
C ARG A 38 -39.86 3.99 -20.27
N ASP A 39 -40.54 5.10 -20.04
CA ASP A 39 -41.13 5.94 -21.07
C ASP A 39 -40.05 6.77 -21.78
N GLU A 40 -39.02 7.25 -21.07
CA GLU A 40 -37.84 7.89 -21.67
C GLU A 40 -37.14 6.95 -22.66
N GLU A 41 -36.93 5.68 -22.28
CA GLU A 41 -36.32 4.69 -23.14
C GLU A 41 -37.15 4.39 -24.41
N ARG A 42 -38.49 4.36 -24.29
CA ARG A 42 -39.38 4.08 -25.39
C ARG A 42 -39.68 5.29 -26.27
N TYR A 43 -39.88 6.46 -25.68
CA TYR A 43 -40.43 7.62 -26.37
C TYR A 43 -39.46 8.80 -26.45
N ARG A 44 -38.23 8.67 -25.97
CA ARG A 44 -37.19 9.71 -25.92
C ARG A 44 -37.73 11.00 -25.31
N LEU A 45 -38.33 10.88 -24.13
CA LEU A 45 -38.88 12.01 -23.37
C LEU A 45 -37.80 13.09 -23.12
N SER A 46 -38.26 14.33 -23.02
CA SER A 46 -37.38 15.45 -22.74
C SER A 46 -37.06 15.54 -21.23
N ALA A 47 -35.99 16.27 -20.87
CA ALA A 47 -35.70 16.57 -19.47
C ALA A 47 -36.82 17.32 -18.74
N ALA A 48 -37.69 18.00 -19.49
CA ALA A 48 -38.87 18.70 -18.94
C ALA A 48 -39.97 17.76 -18.44
N ASP A 49 -40.01 16.52 -18.98
CA ASP A 49 -41.01 15.51 -18.59
C ASP A 49 -40.56 14.72 -17.33
N ARG A 50 -39.40 15.04 -16.79
CA ARG A 50 -38.86 14.41 -15.59
C ARG A 50 -39.71 14.66 -14.37
N PRO A 51 -40.12 13.61 -13.62
CA PRO A 51 -40.92 13.82 -12.43
C PRO A 51 -40.18 14.66 -11.40
N HIS A 52 -40.81 15.72 -10.95
CA HIS A 52 -40.28 16.53 -9.84
C HIS A 52 -40.83 15.99 -8.52
N PHE A 53 -39.96 15.85 -7.54
CA PHE A 53 -40.31 15.48 -6.18
C PHE A 53 -40.00 16.64 -5.24
N PRO A 54 -40.97 17.04 -4.40
CA PRO A 54 -40.71 18.06 -3.39
C PRO A 54 -39.67 17.57 -2.38
N LYS A 55 -38.98 18.50 -1.72
CA LYS A 55 -38.12 18.14 -0.58
C LYS A 55 -38.97 17.45 0.49
N PRO A 56 -38.43 16.41 1.19
CA PRO A 56 -39.15 15.73 2.27
C PRO A 56 -39.60 16.67 3.40
N TRP A 57 -38.80 17.71 3.67
CA TRP A 57 -39.11 18.83 4.57
C TRP A 57 -38.34 20.08 4.12
N GLU A 58 -38.70 21.23 4.67
CA GLU A 58 -38.22 22.54 4.20
C GLU A 58 -36.67 22.68 4.31
N THR A 59 -36.11 22.30 5.43
CA THR A 59 -34.64 22.39 5.73
C THR A 59 -33.84 21.17 5.30
N PHE A 60 -34.41 20.27 4.46
CA PHE A 60 -33.79 19.00 4.07
C PHE A 60 -32.35 19.17 3.57
N THR A 61 -32.10 20.15 2.71
CA THR A 61 -30.77 20.35 2.12
C THR A 61 -29.74 20.78 3.16
N GLU A 62 -30.10 21.70 4.04
CA GLU A 62 -29.28 22.23 5.12
C GLU A 62 -28.96 21.14 6.14
N ASP A 63 -29.95 20.33 6.52
CA ASP A 63 -29.80 19.24 7.47
C ASP A 63 -28.89 18.14 6.91
N VAL A 64 -29.06 17.78 5.63
CA VAL A 64 -28.20 16.78 4.96
C VAL A 64 -26.75 17.26 4.87
N LEU A 65 -26.53 18.54 4.56
CA LEU A 65 -25.19 19.12 4.52
C LEU A 65 -24.55 19.12 5.91
N SER A 66 -25.28 19.53 6.94
CA SER A 66 -24.80 19.53 8.33
C SER A 66 -24.39 18.13 8.79
N VAL A 67 -25.19 17.11 8.49
CA VAL A 67 -24.84 15.70 8.78
C VAL A 67 -23.61 15.27 7.99
N SER A 68 -23.53 15.63 6.71
CA SER A 68 -22.39 15.30 5.84
C SER A 68 -21.06 15.87 6.37
N ASP A 69 -21.07 17.07 6.93
CA ASP A 69 -19.88 17.76 7.45
C ASP A 69 -19.43 17.22 8.81
N SER A 70 -20.34 16.61 9.58
CA SER A 70 -20.07 16.07 10.92
C SER A 70 -19.89 14.55 10.98
N ILE A 71 -19.95 13.85 9.83
CA ILE A 71 -19.88 12.39 9.81
C ILE A 71 -18.45 11.87 10.03
N LEU A 72 -18.30 10.83 10.85
CA LEU A 72 -17.06 10.06 10.99
C LEU A 72 -17.17 8.76 10.18
N VAL A 73 -16.28 8.57 9.21
CA VAL A 73 -16.30 7.38 8.34
C VAL A 73 -15.19 6.41 8.75
N PRO A 74 -15.54 5.30 9.46
CA PRO A 74 -14.60 4.25 9.74
C PRO A 74 -14.30 3.44 8.47
N HIS A 75 -13.06 3.01 8.33
CA HIS A 75 -12.63 2.19 7.21
C HIS A 75 -12.22 0.81 7.71
N TYR A 76 -13.05 -0.17 7.48
CA TYR A 76 -12.67 -1.56 7.75
C TYR A 76 -11.75 -2.09 6.64
N THR A 77 -10.55 -2.49 7.03
CA THR A 77 -9.64 -3.21 6.14
C THR A 77 -9.37 -4.58 6.74
N PRO A 78 -9.90 -5.65 6.13
CA PRO A 78 -9.71 -7.00 6.66
C PRO A 78 -8.24 -7.38 6.59
N SER A 79 -7.70 -7.96 7.67
CA SER A 79 -6.34 -8.49 7.71
C SER A 79 -6.30 -9.82 6.95
N ASN A 80 -6.16 -9.78 5.62
CA ASN A 80 -6.12 -10.96 4.75
C ASN A 80 -4.67 -11.38 4.44
N LEU A 81 -3.81 -11.50 5.45
CA LEU A 81 -2.43 -11.89 5.26
C LEU A 81 -2.32 -13.30 4.68
N SER A 82 -3.02 -14.26 5.28
CA SER A 82 -3.11 -15.63 4.80
C SER A 82 -4.51 -16.20 5.00
N LYS A 83 -4.86 -17.18 4.17
CA LYS A 83 -6.12 -17.92 4.28
C LYS A 83 -5.87 -19.40 4.12
N HIS A 84 -6.44 -20.19 5.02
CA HIS A 84 -6.49 -21.65 4.84
C HIS A 84 -7.33 -22.01 3.63
N THR A 85 -6.76 -22.79 2.71
CA THR A 85 -7.41 -23.17 1.45
C THR A 85 -7.26 -24.65 1.18
N LYS A 86 -8.32 -25.24 0.62
CA LYS A 86 -8.32 -26.57 0.05
C LYS A 86 -8.38 -26.44 -1.47
N LYS A 87 -7.33 -26.85 -2.18
CA LYS A 87 -7.25 -26.79 -3.64
C LYS A 87 -7.11 -28.18 -4.24
N ARG A 88 -7.65 -28.39 -5.43
CA ARG A 88 -7.41 -29.64 -6.17
C ARG A 88 -5.91 -29.81 -6.43
N MET A 89 -5.39 -30.98 -6.10
CA MET A 89 -4.00 -31.30 -6.31
C MET A 89 -3.68 -31.32 -7.79
N ARG A 90 -2.60 -30.63 -8.17
CA ARG A 90 -2.08 -30.62 -9.54
C ARG A 90 -0.57 -30.87 -9.50
N VAL A 91 -0.10 -31.75 -10.38
CA VAL A 91 1.32 -31.96 -10.63
C VAL A 91 1.59 -31.61 -12.08
N ARG A 92 2.52 -30.68 -12.32
CA ARG A 92 2.84 -30.16 -13.67
C ARG A 92 1.57 -29.72 -14.45
N GLY A 93 0.62 -29.06 -13.74
CA GLY A 93 -0.63 -28.58 -14.33
C GLY A 93 -1.76 -29.62 -14.46
N LYS A 94 -1.47 -30.91 -14.37
CA LYS A 94 -2.45 -32.01 -14.47
C LYS A 94 -3.10 -32.30 -13.12
N LEU A 95 -4.42 -32.44 -13.12
CA LEU A 95 -5.18 -32.86 -11.94
C LEU A 95 -4.77 -34.27 -11.49
N GLN A 96 -4.68 -34.47 -10.19
CA GLN A 96 -4.34 -35.75 -9.59
C GLN A 96 -5.59 -36.41 -9.02
N TYR A 97 -5.65 -37.73 -9.18
CA TYR A 97 -6.71 -38.59 -8.67
C TYR A 97 -6.08 -39.70 -7.84
N GLY A 98 -6.78 -40.14 -6.81
CA GLY A 98 -6.37 -41.29 -6.02
C GLY A 98 -6.66 -42.63 -6.73
N PRO A 99 -6.28 -43.74 -6.08
CA PRO A 99 -6.41 -45.08 -6.69
C PRO A 99 -7.84 -45.47 -7.09
N ASN A 100 -8.84 -44.92 -6.42
CA ASN A 100 -10.26 -45.20 -6.67
C ASN A 100 -10.92 -44.12 -7.55
N GLY A 101 -10.13 -43.28 -8.24
CA GLY A 101 -10.65 -42.19 -9.05
C GLY A 101 -11.13 -40.95 -8.26
N GLU A 102 -10.95 -40.93 -6.94
CA GLU A 102 -11.30 -39.82 -6.09
C GLU A 102 -10.39 -38.60 -6.36
N ARG A 103 -10.95 -37.40 -6.20
CA ARG A 103 -10.23 -36.16 -6.42
C ARG A 103 -9.29 -35.87 -5.25
N LEU A 104 -8.00 -35.79 -5.51
CA LEU A 104 -7.03 -35.41 -4.50
C LEU A 104 -6.98 -33.89 -4.28
N TYR A 105 -6.81 -33.50 -3.03
CA TYR A 105 -6.75 -32.11 -2.60
C TYR A 105 -5.47 -31.85 -1.80
N VAL A 106 -4.93 -30.64 -1.97
CA VAL A 106 -3.89 -30.10 -1.11
C VAL A 106 -4.54 -29.08 -0.20
N GLN A 107 -4.32 -29.22 1.10
CA GLN A 107 -4.71 -28.24 2.11
C GLN A 107 -3.47 -27.45 2.52
N GLY A 108 -3.65 -26.17 2.85
CA GLY A 108 -2.58 -25.31 3.32
C GLY A 108 -2.96 -23.84 3.31
N ASP A 109 -2.06 -23.02 3.84
CA ASP A 109 -2.25 -21.59 3.89
C ASP A 109 -1.80 -20.93 2.60
N THR A 110 -2.60 -20.00 2.12
CA THR A 110 -2.31 -19.22 0.92
C THR A 110 -2.18 -17.76 1.32
N ALA A 111 -1.03 -17.14 1.06
CA ALA A 111 -0.87 -15.71 1.20
C ALA A 111 -1.81 -14.94 0.26
N ARG A 112 -2.45 -13.92 0.79
CA ARG A 112 -3.39 -13.04 0.07
C ARG A 112 -2.79 -11.69 -0.30
N CYS A 113 -1.57 -11.43 0.20
CA CYS A 113 -0.81 -10.23 -0.09
C CYS A 113 0.40 -10.56 -0.95
N SER A 114 0.98 -9.56 -1.57
CA SER A 114 2.28 -9.65 -2.20
C SER A 114 3.35 -9.82 -1.12
N LEU A 115 4.22 -10.83 -1.28
CA LEU A 115 5.29 -11.11 -0.33
C LEU A 115 6.58 -10.40 -0.70
N HIS A 116 6.80 -10.16 -1.97
CA HIS A 116 7.96 -9.49 -2.53
C HIS A 116 7.70 -9.04 -3.96
N GLU A 117 8.51 -8.11 -4.47
CA GLU A 117 8.51 -7.72 -5.87
C GLU A 117 8.88 -8.89 -6.78
N GLN A 118 8.39 -8.87 -8.02
CA GLN A 118 8.61 -9.97 -8.99
C GLN A 118 10.02 -10.01 -9.54
N THR A 119 10.79 -8.92 -9.42
CA THR A 119 12.13 -8.84 -9.96
C THR A 119 13.12 -9.59 -9.06
N PHE A 120 13.84 -10.53 -9.65
CA PHE A 120 14.91 -11.27 -8.98
C PHE A 120 16.27 -10.62 -9.22
N TYR A 121 17.06 -10.53 -8.16
CA TYR A 121 18.39 -9.96 -8.17
C TYR A 121 19.42 -11.06 -7.85
N GLY A 122 20.53 -11.03 -8.56
CA GLY A 122 21.72 -11.77 -8.17
C GLY A 122 22.60 -10.94 -7.24
N ALA A 123 23.52 -11.58 -6.55
CA ALA A 123 24.54 -10.91 -5.75
C ALA A 123 25.94 -11.27 -6.28
N ILE A 124 26.81 -10.28 -6.35
CA ILE A 124 28.24 -10.45 -6.74
C ILE A 124 29.09 -9.85 -5.65
N LYS A 125 30.06 -10.60 -5.15
CA LYS A 125 31.07 -10.10 -4.22
C LYS A 125 32.20 -9.43 -5.04
N LYS A 126 32.43 -8.14 -4.83
CA LYS A 126 33.51 -7.37 -5.44
C LYS A 126 34.15 -6.50 -4.36
N ASN A 127 35.45 -6.63 -4.15
CA ASN A 127 36.21 -5.89 -3.13
C ASN A 127 35.59 -6.02 -1.73
N ASP A 128 35.21 -7.23 -1.33
CA ASP A 128 34.53 -7.58 -0.08
C ASP A 128 33.14 -6.96 0.12
N GLU A 129 32.65 -6.18 -0.82
CA GLU A 129 31.28 -5.66 -0.82
C GLU A 129 30.36 -6.55 -1.67
N ILE A 130 29.13 -6.75 -1.17
CA ILE A 130 28.06 -7.41 -1.93
C ILE A 130 27.35 -6.36 -2.77
N LYS A 131 27.43 -6.53 -4.10
CA LYS A 131 26.72 -5.70 -5.07
C LYS A 131 25.62 -6.51 -5.74
N TYR A 132 24.42 -5.94 -5.80
CA TYR A 132 23.28 -6.61 -6.42
C TYR A 132 23.22 -6.31 -7.91
N VAL A 133 22.76 -7.30 -8.67
CA VAL A 133 22.70 -7.24 -10.13
C VAL A 133 21.33 -7.73 -10.63
N VAL A 134 20.89 -7.14 -11.72
CA VAL A 134 19.67 -7.57 -12.44
C VAL A 134 20.01 -7.86 -13.90
N ARG A 135 19.26 -8.78 -14.52
CA ARG A 135 19.31 -9.00 -15.96
C ARG A 135 18.35 -8.10 -16.68
N LYS A 136 18.85 -7.33 -17.63
CA LYS A 136 18.03 -6.55 -18.59
C LYS A 136 18.28 -7.03 -20.01
N SER A 137 17.25 -7.00 -20.85
CA SER A 137 17.40 -7.14 -22.31
C SER A 137 18.04 -5.87 -22.89
N LEU A 138 18.68 -5.98 -24.03
CA LEU A 138 19.35 -4.81 -24.65
C LEU A 138 18.38 -3.69 -24.97
N ASP A 139 17.20 -4.03 -25.49
CA ASP A 139 16.12 -3.10 -25.82
C ASP A 139 15.57 -2.32 -24.62
N SER A 140 15.73 -2.86 -23.42
CA SER A 140 15.28 -2.23 -22.16
C SER A 140 16.36 -1.42 -21.44
N LEU A 141 17.58 -1.31 -22.01
CA LEU A 141 18.66 -0.52 -21.44
C LEU A 141 18.42 0.98 -21.64
N GLU A 142 18.83 1.74 -20.64
CA GLU A 142 18.95 3.19 -20.73
C GLU A 142 20.43 3.60 -20.86
N PRO A 143 20.74 4.78 -21.43
CA PRO A 143 22.13 5.23 -21.57
C PRO A 143 22.93 5.15 -20.27
N LYS A 144 22.30 5.49 -19.14
CA LYS A 144 22.89 5.42 -17.79
C LYS A 144 23.21 4.02 -17.29
N ASP A 145 22.69 2.97 -17.94
CA ASP A 145 22.89 1.57 -17.53
C ASP A 145 24.11 0.95 -18.18
N VAL A 146 24.60 1.51 -19.29
CA VAL A 146 25.72 0.95 -20.06
C VAL A 146 26.99 0.82 -19.21
N ASP A 147 27.32 1.84 -18.44
CA ASP A 147 28.49 1.82 -17.56
C ASP A 147 28.34 0.88 -16.35
N LYS A 148 27.10 0.47 -16.07
CA LYS A 148 26.81 -0.47 -14.97
C LYS A 148 26.83 -1.94 -15.41
N ILE A 149 27.10 -2.22 -16.68
CA ILE A 149 27.24 -3.59 -17.16
C ILE A 149 28.38 -4.26 -16.42
N VAL A 150 28.10 -5.44 -15.84
CA VAL A 150 29.01 -6.17 -14.95
C VAL A 150 30.21 -6.75 -15.70
N ASP A 151 29.95 -7.34 -16.85
CA ASP A 151 30.94 -7.99 -17.69
C ASP A 151 31.64 -6.94 -18.57
N ASP A 152 32.96 -6.81 -18.38
CA ASP A 152 33.74 -5.79 -19.06
C ASP A 152 33.77 -6.00 -20.59
N VAL A 153 33.90 -7.25 -21.06
CA VAL A 153 33.91 -7.57 -22.49
C VAL A 153 32.57 -7.23 -23.13
N VAL A 154 31.48 -7.60 -22.48
CA VAL A 154 30.13 -7.26 -22.95
C VAL A 154 29.93 -5.75 -22.96
N ARG A 155 30.41 -5.05 -21.92
CA ARG A 155 30.29 -3.59 -21.83
C ARG A 155 31.01 -2.88 -22.97
N GLU A 156 32.24 -3.29 -23.29
CA GLU A 156 32.99 -2.71 -24.39
C GLU A 156 32.33 -2.98 -25.73
N LYS A 157 31.84 -4.19 -26.00
CA LYS A 157 31.10 -4.49 -27.24
C LYS A 157 29.82 -3.63 -27.39
N VAL A 158 29.08 -3.44 -26.31
CA VAL A 158 27.91 -2.59 -26.31
C VAL A 158 28.28 -1.12 -26.53
N LYS A 159 29.35 -0.63 -25.93
CA LYS A 159 29.86 0.73 -26.16
C LYS A 159 30.32 0.94 -27.59
N SER A 160 31.07 0.00 -28.18
CA SER A 160 31.49 0.07 -29.58
C SER A 160 30.29 0.16 -30.52
N ALA A 161 29.29 -0.69 -30.33
CA ALA A 161 28.07 -0.67 -31.13
C ALA A 161 27.31 0.67 -30.99
N ILE A 162 27.29 1.25 -29.80
CA ILE A 162 26.66 2.58 -29.57
C ILE A 162 27.46 3.69 -30.26
N THR A 163 28.78 3.62 -30.26
CA THR A 163 29.65 4.62 -30.92
C THR A 163 29.47 4.58 -32.44
N GLU A 164 29.35 3.38 -33.01
CA GLU A 164 29.20 3.20 -34.45
C GLU A 164 27.80 3.59 -34.98
N LYS A 165 26.73 3.21 -34.24
CA LYS A 165 25.37 3.27 -34.77
C LYS A 165 24.45 4.22 -34.03
N GLY A 166 24.89 4.78 -32.91
CA GLY A 166 24.07 5.55 -31.97
C GLY A 166 23.23 4.66 -31.06
N PHE A 167 22.88 5.17 -29.90
CA PHE A 167 22.24 4.38 -28.83
C PHE A 167 20.96 3.66 -29.26
N LYS A 168 19.99 4.39 -29.85
CA LYS A 168 18.70 3.81 -30.23
C LYS A 168 18.83 2.66 -31.25
N LYS A 169 19.67 2.87 -32.27
CA LYS A 169 19.88 1.89 -33.32
C LYS A 169 20.67 0.68 -32.83
N ALA A 170 21.70 0.90 -32.02
CA ALA A 170 22.48 -0.18 -31.41
C ALA A 170 21.61 -1.09 -30.51
N MET A 171 20.64 -0.52 -29.77
CA MET A 171 19.76 -1.31 -28.88
C MET A 171 18.65 -2.06 -29.63
N SER A 172 18.29 -1.64 -30.85
CA SER A 172 17.29 -2.32 -31.67
C SER A 172 17.89 -3.39 -32.59
N GLU A 173 19.18 -3.37 -32.84
CA GLU A 173 19.89 -4.34 -33.66
C GLU A 173 20.56 -5.43 -32.81
N VAL A 174 20.96 -6.52 -33.48
CA VAL A 174 21.68 -7.62 -32.82
C VAL A 174 23.13 -7.20 -32.59
N ILE A 175 23.55 -7.23 -31.32
CA ILE A 175 24.96 -7.08 -30.95
C ILE A 175 25.53 -8.49 -30.73
N TRP A 176 26.58 -8.85 -31.48
CA TRP A 176 27.19 -10.15 -31.42
C TRP A 176 28.25 -10.24 -30.33
N MET A 177 28.16 -11.24 -29.47
CA MET A 177 29.26 -11.63 -28.60
C MET A 177 30.38 -12.27 -29.43
N ASN A 178 30.01 -13.16 -30.32
CA ASN A 178 30.87 -13.73 -31.35
C ASN A 178 30.06 -13.84 -32.64
N GLU A 179 30.51 -13.10 -33.69
CA GLU A 179 29.81 -13.03 -34.95
C GLU A 179 30.00 -14.28 -35.78
N GLU A 180 31.23 -14.85 -35.77
CA GLU A 180 31.54 -16.08 -36.53
C GLU A 180 30.70 -17.28 -36.05
N LEU A 181 30.46 -17.37 -34.74
CA LEU A 181 29.65 -18.40 -34.11
C LEU A 181 28.17 -18.00 -33.99
N GLN A 182 27.78 -16.85 -34.48
CA GLN A 182 26.41 -16.29 -34.40
C GLN A 182 25.85 -16.28 -32.99
N ILE A 183 26.67 -15.92 -32.00
CA ILE A 183 26.28 -15.83 -30.59
C ILE A 183 25.86 -14.39 -30.25
N PRO A 184 24.53 -14.08 -30.14
CA PRO A 184 24.07 -12.74 -29.85
C PRO A 184 24.08 -12.45 -28.35
N ILE A 185 24.30 -11.18 -28.00
CA ILE A 185 24.07 -10.66 -26.66
C ILE A 185 22.58 -10.35 -26.51
N LYS A 186 21.80 -11.25 -25.86
CA LYS A 186 20.36 -11.06 -25.67
C LYS A 186 20.03 -10.28 -24.39
N LYS A 187 20.78 -10.52 -23.32
CA LYS A 187 20.57 -9.91 -22.00
C LYS A 187 21.91 -9.64 -21.33
N VAL A 188 21.99 -8.52 -20.63
CA VAL A 188 23.16 -8.12 -19.85
C VAL A 188 22.85 -8.07 -18.36
N ARG A 189 23.86 -8.29 -17.52
CA ARG A 189 23.77 -8.06 -16.08
C ARG A 189 24.25 -6.65 -15.79
N ILE A 190 23.46 -5.90 -15.05
CA ILE A 190 23.80 -4.54 -14.61
C ILE A 190 23.78 -4.45 -13.09
N TYR A 191 24.67 -3.64 -12.53
CA TYR A 191 24.64 -3.29 -11.11
C TYR A 191 23.41 -2.42 -10.80
N THR A 192 22.73 -2.72 -9.69
CA THR A 192 21.58 -1.97 -9.20
C THR A 192 21.85 -1.35 -7.84
N PRO A 193 22.33 -0.10 -7.79
CA PRO A 193 22.66 0.57 -6.52
C PRO A 193 21.42 0.85 -5.65
N THR A 194 20.22 0.78 -6.21
CA THR A 194 18.96 1.02 -5.51
C THR A 194 18.50 -0.17 -4.65
N VAL A 195 19.17 -1.32 -4.75
CA VAL A 195 18.87 -2.50 -3.94
C VAL A 195 19.84 -2.52 -2.76
N THR A 196 19.39 -2.08 -1.59
CA THR A 196 20.24 -1.98 -0.39
C THR A 196 20.07 -3.17 0.56
N ASN A 197 18.84 -3.56 0.88
CA ASN A 197 18.53 -4.63 1.81
C ASN A 197 17.49 -5.61 1.22
N PRO A 198 17.83 -6.40 0.20
CA PRO A 198 16.91 -7.33 -0.39
C PRO A 198 16.69 -8.55 0.52
N ILE A 199 15.50 -9.12 0.40
CA ILE A 199 15.17 -10.38 1.05
C ILE A 199 15.87 -11.51 0.31
N ASN A 200 16.53 -12.40 1.04
CA ASN A 200 17.14 -13.61 0.47
C ASN A 200 16.08 -14.70 0.39
N LEU A 201 15.69 -15.07 -0.83
CA LEU A 201 14.85 -16.24 -1.07
C LEU A 201 15.76 -17.46 -1.25
N LYS A 202 15.52 -18.51 -0.44
CA LYS A 202 16.11 -19.82 -0.70
C LYS A 202 15.63 -20.30 -2.08
N GLY A 203 16.55 -20.39 -3.03
CA GLY A 203 16.27 -20.85 -4.38
C GLY A 203 15.79 -22.30 -4.41
N HIS A 204 15.78 -22.88 -5.56
CA HIS A 204 15.25 -24.16 -5.95
C HIS A 204 15.37 -25.29 -4.90
N ARG A 205 14.36 -26.18 -4.84
CA ARG A 205 14.33 -27.33 -3.92
C ARG A 205 15.52 -28.28 -4.11
N ASP A 206 16.03 -28.38 -5.34
CA ASP A 206 17.18 -29.21 -5.65
C ASP A 206 18.48 -28.43 -5.47
N LYS A 207 19.08 -28.63 -4.31
CA LYS A 207 20.32 -27.98 -3.91
C LYS A 207 21.56 -28.53 -4.64
N SER A 208 21.48 -29.73 -5.21
CA SER A 208 22.60 -30.42 -5.82
C SER A 208 22.91 -29.93 -7.23
N VAL A 209 21.88 -29.62 -8.02
CA VAL A 209 22.01 -29.28 -9.44
C VAL A 209 22.23 -27.79 -9.69
N HIS A 210 21.79 -26.92 -8.75
CA HIS A 210 21.74 -25.47 -8.98
C HIS A 210 22.26 -24.65 -7.78
N GLU A 211 23.42 -24.98 -7.29
CA GLU A 211 24.03 -24.27 -6.17
C GLU A 211 24.16 -22.75 -6.39
N HIS A 212 24.46 -22.34 -7.64
CA HIS A 212 24.50 -20.93 -8.04
C HIS A 212 23.12 -20.22 -7.99
N LYS A 213 22.02 -20.96 -7.89
CA LYS A 213 20.67 -20.41 -7.72
C LYS A 213 20.23 -20.32 -6.26
N ARG A 214 21.09 -20.67 -5.31
CA ARG A 214 20.80 -20.61 -3.87
C ARG A 214 20.48 -19.21 -3.37
N TYR A 215 20.97 -18.20 -4.05
CA TYR A 215 20.95 -16.82 -3.59
C TYR A 215 20.18 -15.93 -4.57
N LEU A 216 18.86 -16.13 -4.62
CA LEU A 216 17.97 -15.19 -5.27
C LEU A 216 17.53 -14.15 -4.25
N HIS A 217 17.75 -12.90 -4.58
CA HIS A 217 17.34 -11.77 -3.76
C HIS A 217 16.16 -11.08 -4.41
N VAL A 218 15.22 -10.60 -3.61
CA VAL A 218 14.03 -9.84 -4.05
C VAL A 218 13.88 -8.62 -3.16
N LYS A 219 13.21 -7.59 -3.67
CA LYS A 219 12.79 -6.47 -2.84
C LYS A 219 11.51 -6.80 -2.11
N ASN A 220 11.38 -6.23 -0.92
CA ASN A 220 10.13 -6.22 -0.19
C ASN A 220 9.07 -5.44 -0.99
N ASP A 221 7.86 -5.99 -1.11
CA ASP A 221 6.74 -5.35 -1.84
C ASP A 221 5.67 -4.79 -0.89
N GLY A 222 5.68 -5.16 0.37
CA GLY A 222 4.70 -4.64 1.29
C GLY A 222 5.02 -4.88 2.76
N ASN A 223 4.51 -4.00 3.58
CA ASN A 223 4.66 -4.05 5.03
C ASN A 223 3.34 -4.40 5.68
N TYR A 224 3.37 -5.40 6.58
CA TYR A 224 2.20 -5.89 7.29
C TYR A 224 1.77 -4.93 8.39
N CYS A 225 2.72 -4.51 9.21
CA CYS A 225 2.45 -3.60 10.31
C CYS A 225 3.70 -2.84 10.73
N MET A 226 3.49 -1.76 11.48
CA MET A 226 4.52 -1.02 12.19
C MET A 226 4.15 -0.94 13.66
N ALA A 227 4.98 -1.50 14.52
CA ALA A 227 4.89 -1.27 15.96
C ALA A 227 5.56 0.07 16.30
N ILE A 228 4.89 0.88 17.11
CA ILE A 228 5.42 2.12 17.68
C ILE A 228 5.59 1.90 19.17
N TYR A 229 6.79 2.17 19.66
CA TYR A 229 7.17 2.16 21.07
C TYR A 229 7.33 3.59 21.53
N GLU A 230 6.83 3.90 22.72
CA GLU A 230 6.83 5.27 23.26
C GLU A 230 7.18 5.26 24.74
N GLY A 231 7.97 6.21 25.15
CA GLY A 231 8.33 6.45 26.55
C GLY A 231 8.88 7.86 26.73
N ASN A 232 9.31 8.18 27.94
CA ASN A 232 9.90 9.45 28.25
C ASN A 232 11.40 9.30 28.51
N ASN A 233 12.19 10.26 28.04
CA ASN A 233 13.60 10.33 28.42
C ASN A 233 13.74 10.97 29.83
N ASP A 234 14.98 11.02 30.38
CA ASP A 234 15.31 11.58 31.66
C ASP A 234 14.87 13.06 31.85
N ARG A 235 14.59 13.75 30.75
CA ARG A 235 14.11 15.15 30.73
C ARG A 235 12.59 15.25 30.56
N GLY A 236 11.86 14.13 30.68
CA GLY A 236 10.41 14.09 30.49
C GLY A 236 9.93 14.27 29.06
N LYS A 237 10.84 14.30 28.06
CA LYS A 237 10.46 14.43 26.67
C LYS A 237 10.07 13.06 26.08
N VAL A 238 8.94 13.01 25.37
CA VAL A 238 8.49 11.82 24.65
C VAL A 238 9.53 11.40 23.61
N ILE A 239 9.94 10.16 23.68
CA ILE A 239 10.78 9.50 22.70
C ILE A 239 10.04 8.31 22.10
N ARG A 240 10.27 8.06 20.82
CA ARG A 240 9.64 6.96 20.07
C ARG A 240 10.66 6.19 19.28
N SER A 241 10.44 4.90 19.22
CA SER A 241 11.10 3.99 18.29
C SER A 241 10.05 3.21 17.50
N TYR A 242 10.49 2.42 16.53
CA TYR A 242 9.57 1.64 15.69
C TYR A 242 10.19 0.30 15.29
N LYS A 243 9.31 -0.67 14.99
CA LYS A 243 9.66 -1.91 14.33
C LYS A 243 8.73 -2.14 13.15
N LEU A 244 9.29 -2.24 11.95
CA LEU A 244 8.52 -2.52 10.75
C LEU A 244 8.57 -4.03 10.47
N VAL A 245 7.40 -4.63 10.21
CA VAL A 245 7.26 -6.05 9.87
C VAL A 245 6.76 -6.13 8.43
N ASN A 246 7.50 -6.80 7.56
CA ASN A 246 7.10 -7.02 6.19
C ASN A 246 6.11 -8.20 6.06
N ASN A 247 5.45 -8.29 4.92
CA ASN A 247 4.45 -9.33 4.67
C ASN A 247 5.05 -10.74 4.71
N LEU A 248 6.27 -10.93 4.22
CA LEU A 248 6.91 -12.25 4.18
C LEU A 248 7.21 -12.77 5.59
N ASP A 249 7.76 -11.91 6.46
CA ASP A 249 8.06 -12.28 7.85
C ASP A 249 6.78 -12.57 8.63
N ALA A 250 5.74 -11.76 8.42
CA ALA A 250 4.44 -11.98 9.04
C ALA A 250 3.80 -13.30 8.59
N VAL A 251 3.81 -13.62 7.29
CA VAL A 251 3.30 -14.91 6.79
C VAL A 251 4.11 -16.09 7.35
N ASN A 252 5.43 -15.97 7.38
CA ASN A 252 6.28 -17.01 7.94
C ASN A 252 6.03 -17.24 9.43
N TYR A 253 5.85 -16.18 10.20
CA TYR A 253 5.50 -16.24 11.61
C TYR A 253 4.17 -16.96 11.84
N PHE A 254 3.11 -16.52 11.18
CA PHE A 254 1.77 -17.10 11.35
C PHE A 254 1.67 -18.54 10.83
N ASN A 255 2.50 -18.92 9.87
CA ASN A 255 2.56 -20.30 9.38
C ASN A 255 3.52 -21.19 10.19
N GLY A 256 4.13 -20.68 11.26
CA GLY A 256 5.05 -21.42 12.10
C GLY A 256 6.35 -21.86 11.42
N LYS A 257 6.76 -21.15 10.35
CA LYS A 257 7.95 -21.49 9.57
C LYS A 257 9.25 -20.84 10.08
N THR A 258 9.13 -19.87 10.96
CA THR A 258 10.26 -19.20 11.60
C THR A 258 10.14 -19.34 13.11
N GLY A 259 11.26 -19.51 13.80
CA GLY A 259 11.34 -19.50 15.25
C GLY A 259 11.19 -18.11 15.88
N LEU A 260 10.43 -17.23 15.26
CA LEU A 260 10.10 -15.93 15.85
C LEU A 260 9.05 -16.13 16.94
N ASP A 261 9.53 -16.28 18.16
CA ASP A 261 8.68 -16.46 19.34
C ASP A 261 7.79 -15.23 19.58
N ASN A 262 8.27 -14.04 19.17
CA ASN A 262 7.52 -12.80 19.21
C ASN A 262 7.72 -11.97 17.94
N LEU A 263 6.72 -11.88 17.09
CA LEU A 263 6.74 -11.03 15.90
C LEU A 263 6.92 -9.55 16.31
N ILE A 264 6.24 -9.12 17.38
CA ILE A 264 6.31 -7.78 17.94
C ILE A 264 6.51 -7.91 19.44
N PRO A 265 7.70 -7.59 19.98
CA PRO A 265 7.95 -7.63 21.41
C PRO A 265 7.16 -6.52 22.14
N TYR A 266 6.91 -6.70 23.42
CA TYR A 266 6.22 -5.72 24.27
C TYR A 266 7.07 -4.49 24.59
N SER A 267 8.40 -4.60 24.46
CA SER A 267 9.33 -3.49 24.56
C SER A 267 10.37 -3.56 23.45
N ASP A 268 10.95 -2.43 23.09
CA ASP A 268 12.05 -2.36 22.15
C ASP A 268 13.42 -2.62 22.81
N GLU A 269 14.50 -2.52 22.01
CA GLU A 269 15.89 -2.67 22.52
C GLU A 269 16.33 -1.63 23.56
N LYS A 270 15.54 -0.58 23.73
CA LYS A 270 15.76 0.52 24.69
C LYS A 270 14.76 0.48 25.84
N ASP A 271 14.09 -0.65 26.03
CA ASP A 271 13.04 -0.86 27.03
C ASP A 271 11.86 0.10 26.91
N LEU A 272 11.64 0.71 25.74
CA LEU A 272 10.44 1.49 25.49
C LEU A 272 9.25 0.56 25.34
N PRO A 273 8.14 0.76 26.08
CA PRO A 273 6.96 -0.08 25.97
C PRO A 273 6.25 0.11 24.64
N LEU A 274 5.59 -0.95 24.17
CA LEU A 274 4.76 -0.92 22.99
C LEU A 274 3.55 0.00 23.22
N LYS A 275 3.45 1.06 22.40
CA LYS A 275 2.31 1.97 22.39
C LYS A 275 1.16 1.40 21.53
N CYS A 276 1.45 1.07 20.29
CA CYS A 276 0.45 0.58 19.34
C CYS A 276 1.07 -0.17 18.18
N ILE A 277 0.21 -0.90 17.46
CA ILE A 277 0.54 -1.57 16.21
C ILE A 277 -0.32 -0.98 15.11
N LEU A 278 0.31 -0.31 14.16
CA LEU A 278 -0.35 0.25 12.99
C LEU A 278 -0.43 -0.79 11.87
N LYS A 279 -1.59 -0.88 11.22
CA LYS A 279 -1.81 -1.65 9.99
C LYS A 279 -2.46 -0.74 8.95
N THR A 280 -2.37 -1.12 7.70
CA THR A 280 -3.16 -0.44 6.65
C THR A 280 -4.65 -0.54 7.01
N GLY A 281 -5.34 0.58 7.03
CA GLY A 281 -6.74 0.68 7.45
C GLY A 281 -6.96 1.11 8.89
N THR A 282 -5.96 1.09 9.76
CA THR A 282 -6.07 1.60 11.14
C THR A 282 -6.45 3.08 11.12
N MET A 283 -7.49 3.43 11.88
CA MET A 283 -7.88 4.82 12.06
C MET A 283 -7.05 5.49 13.16
N VAL A 284 -6.72 6.75 12.95
CA VAL A 284 -5.93 7.55 13.87
C VAL A 284 -6.51 8.94 14.05
N LEU A 285 -6.50 9.46 15.27
CA LEU A 285 -6.92 10.81 15.62
C LEU A 285 -5.69 11.63 16.02
N PHE A 286 -5.35 12.62 15.23
CA PHE A 286 -4.19 13.48 15.49
C PHE A 286 -4.49 14.56 16.52
N TYR A 287 -3.50 14.85 17.36
CA TYR A 287 -3.47 15.98 18.28
C TYR A 287 -2.16 16.78 18.12
N GLU A 288 -2.18 18.06 18.48
CA GLU A 288 -1.00 18.93 18.32
C GLU A 288 -0.08 18.89 19.55
N LYS A 289 -0.61 19.15 20.72
CA LYS A 289 0.16 19.30 21.96
C LYS A 289 -0.09 18.15 22.92
N SER A 290 -1.36 17.82 23.17
CA SER A 290 -1.76 16.84 24.16
C SER A 290 -2.97 16.04 23.68
N PRO A 291 -3.03 14.74 24.02
CA PRO A 291 -4.22 13.93 23.76
C PRO A 291 -5.51 14.48 24.39
N MET A 292 -5.39 15.27 25.46
CA MET A 292 -6.54 15.89 26.16
C MET A 292 -7.35 16.80 25.24
N GLU A 293 -6.73 17.39 24.21
CA GLU A 293 -7.43 18.20 23.22
C GLU A 293 -8.59 17.44 22.57
N LEU A 294 -8.46 16.12 22.38
CA LEU A 294 -9.45 15.31 21.70
C LEU A 294 -10.76 15.16 22.48
N TYR A 295 -10.69 15.25 23.80
CA TYR A 295 -11.88 15.13 24.67
C TYR A 295 -12.74 16.39 24.68
N GLU A 296 -12.16 17.52 24.32
CA GLU A 296 -12.84 18.81 24.27
C GLU A 296 -13.41 19.13 22.88
N CYS A 297 -13.01 18.34 21.85
CA CYS A 297 -13.42 18.54 20.46
C CYS A 297 -14.88 18.11 20.20
N GLY A 298 -15.62 18.93 19.49
CA GLY A 298 -16.88 18.51 18.86
C GLY A 298 -16.65 17.55 17.67
N VAL A 299 -17.71 16.91 17.18
CA VAL A 299 -17.64 15.92 16.11
C VAL A 299 -17.04 16.50 14.82
N GLU A 300 -17.33 17.74 14.47
CA GLU A 300 -16.77 18.41 13.29
C GLU A 300 -15.24 18.56 13.42
N GLU A 301 -14.73 18.93 14.57
CA GLU A 301 -13.29 19.04 14.78
C GLU A 301 -12.60 17.67 14.83
N LEU A 302 -13.24 16.68 15.46
CA LEU A 302 -12.77 15.29 15.44
C LEU A 302 -12.70 14.74 14.01
N SER A 303 -13.67 15.09 13.15
CA SER A 303 -13.65 14.75 11.74
C SER A 303 -12.40 15.30 11.04
N LYS A 304 -12.02 16.56 11.28
CA LYS A 304 -10.79 17.17 10.71
C LYS A 304 -9.50 16.50 11.18
N ARG A 305 -9.52 15.80 12.33
CA ARG A 305 -8.39 15.12 12.95
C ARG A 305 -8.31 13.63 12.61
N LEU A 306 -9.36 13.06 12.01
CA LEU A 306 -9.49 11.63 11.75
C LEU A 306 -8.86 11.25 10.41
N TYR A 307 -7.92 10.33 10.44
CA TYR A 307 -7.20 9.82 9.29
C TYR A 307 -7.13 8.30 9.32
N LYS A 308 -6.89 7.70 8.15
CA LYS A 308 -6.66 6.28 7.96
C LYS A 308 -5.21 6.03 7.56
N VAL A 309 -4.53 5.10 8.21
CA VAL A 309 -3.21 4.63 7.78
C VAL A 309 -3.33 3.92 6.43
N THR A 310 -2.58 4.37 5.44
CA THR A 310 -2.57 3.78 4.09
C THR A 310 -1.24 3.17 3.70
N GLY A 311 -0.16 3.52 4.41
CA GLY A 311 1.16 2.95 4.13
C GLY A 311 2.12 3.13 5.29
N MET A 312 3.12 2.26 5.33
CA MET A 312 4.22 2.29 6.29
C MET A 312 5.49 1.94 5.54
N SER A 313 6.57 2.70 5.77
CA SER A 313 7.84 2.53 5.07
C SER A 313 9.02 2.94 5.94
N ILE A 314 10.22 2.75 5.44
CA ILE A 314 11.45 3.28 6.04
C ILE A 314 12.02 4.34 5.10
N SER A 315 12.34 5.50 5.64
CA SER A 315 13.09 6.54 4.94
C SER A 315 14.46 6.71 5.58
N THR A 316 15.50 6.54 4.77
CA THR A 316 16.89 6.72 5.22
C THR A 316 17.37 8.11 4.86
N ILE A 317 17.77 8.89 5.86
CA ILE A 317 18.34 10.23 5.69
C ILE A 317 19.84 10.15 6.01
N THR A 318 20.68 10.58 5.08
CA THR A 318 22.12 10.67 5.28
C THR A 318 22.46 12.06 5.82
N LYS A 319 23.11 12.14 6.98
CA LYS A 319 23.64 13.39 7.56
C LYS A 319 25.15 13.22 7.78
N GLY A 320 25.94 13.85 6.90
CA GLY A 320 27.36 13.60 6.82
C GLY A 320 27.63 12.15 6.43
N GLU A 321 28.45 11.43 7.18
CA GLU A 321 28.79 10.02 6.94
C GLU A 321 27.77 9.03 7.58
N LYS A 322 26.86 9.54 8.43
CA LYS A 322 25.91 8.70 9.18
C LYS A 322 24.57 8.60 8.47
N LYS A 323 24.04 7.39 8.39
CA LYS A 323 22.69 7.08 7.91
C LYS A 323 21.74 6.91 9.09
N TYR A 324 20.56 7.51 8.98
CA TYR A 324 19.51 7.44 10.00
C TYR A 324 18.22 6.94 9.35
N ASP A 325 17.69 5.86 9.88
CA ASP A 325 16.42 5.29 9.40
C ASP A 325 15.26 5.82 10.23
N TYR A 326 14.22 6.25 9.53
CA TYR A 326 12.97 6.73 10.10
C TYR A 326 11.82 5.85 9.61
N GLY A 327 11.05 5.31 10.54
CA GLY A 327 9.75 4.72 10.21
C GLY A 327 8.80 5.82 9.78
N MET A 328 8.27 5.72 8.57
CA MET A 328 7.35 6.67 7.98
C MET A 328 5.95 6.07 7.94
N VAL A 329 4.97 6.86 8.34
CA VAL A 329 3.54 6.50 8.31
C VAL A 329 2.83 7.44 7.35
N THR A 330 2.17 6.88 6.36
CA THR A 330 1.33 7.61 5.41
C THR A 330 -0.12 7.47 5.83
N CYS A 331 -0.78 8.58 6.05
CA CYS A 331 -2.17 8.65 6.46
C CYS A 331 -2.98 9.46 5.46
N ARG A 332 -4.21 9.01 5.22
CA ARG A 332 -5.17 9.65 4.34
C ARG A 332 -6.36 10.13 5.14
N TYR A 333 -6.85 11.31 4.84
CA TYR A 333 -8.04 11.86 5.47
C TYR A 333 -9.23 10.91 5.29
N HIS A 334 -10.01 10.69 6.33
CA HIS A 334 -11.03 9.63 6.34
C HIS A 334 -12.12 9.82 5.29
N LEU A 335 -12.47 11.06 4.93
CA LEU A 335 -13.45 11.36 3.89
C LEU A 335 -12.87 11.40 2.47
N GLU A 336 -11.54 11.36 2.30
CA GLU A 336 -10.91 11.50 0.98
C GLU A 336 -11.17 10.28 0.09
N ALA A 337 -11.87 10.47 -1.03
CA ALA A 337 -12.26 9.41 -1.97
C ALA A 337 -11.50 9.42 -3.29
N ARG A 338 -10.73 10.48 -3.62
CA ARG A 338 -9.94 10.57 -4.86
C ARG A 338 -8.85 9.50 -4.91
N ARG A 339 -8.35 9.16 -6.09
CA ARG A 339 -7.27 8.19 -6.26
C ARG A 339 -5.95 8.73 -5.70
N SER A 340 -5.08 7.84 -5.21
CA SER A 340 -3.76 8.26 -4.67
C SER A 340 -2.89 8.95 -5.71
N SER A 341 -3.04 8.62 -7.01
CA SER A 341 -2.36 9.29 -8.11
C SER A 341 -2.70 10.77 -8.26
N ASP A 342 -3.89 11.16 -7.81
CA ASP A 342 -4.44 12.50 -7.99
C ASP A 342 -4.17 13.39 -6.78
N LEU A 343 -3.47 12.87 -5.78
CA LEU A 343 -3.23 13.51 -4.50
C LEU A 343 -1.76 13.84 -4.26
N ASN A 344 -1.52 15.05 -3.78
CA ASN A 344 -0.20 15.46 -3.34
C ASN A 344 0.03 15.04 -1.88
N VAL A 345 1.07 14.25 -1.65
CA VAL A 345 1.50 13.87 -0.29
C VAL A 345 2.21 15.05 0.37
N LYS A 346 1.70 15.50 1.51
CA LYS A 346 2.37 16.50 2.35
C LYS A 346 3.20 15.83 3.42
N LYS A 347 4.51 16.13 3.44
CA LYS A 347 5.44 15.57 4.43
C LYS A 347 5.54 16.47 5.66
N GLY A 348 5.71 15.86 6.82
CA GLY A 348 5.98 16.51 8.07
C GLY A 348 4.86 16.36 9.10
N GLU A 349 4.95 17.13 10.18
CA GLU A 349 4.03 17.10 11.31
C GLU A 349 2.59 17.44 10.90
N TRP A 350 1.62 16.73 11.50
CA TRP A 350 0.23 17.08 11.37
C TRP A 350 -0.09 18.35 12.19
N LYS A 351 -0.90 19.23 11.64
CA LYS A 351 -1.43 20.42 12.30
C LYS A 351 -2.87 20.63 11.90
N LEU A 352 -3.69 21.07 12.85
CA LEU A 352 -5.05 21.48 12.60
C LEU A 352 -5.07 22.69 11.64
N ARG A 353 -5.94 22.65 10.65
CA ARG A 353 -6.10 23.67 9.61
C ARG A 353 -7.55 23.82 9.23
N GLU A 354 -7.90 24.95 8.66
CA GLU A 354 -9.23 25.15 8.05
C GLU A 354 -9.47 24.14 6.94
N GLU A 355 -8.48 23.96 6.02
CA GLU A 355 -8.52 22.94 4.98
C GLU A 355 -7.71 21.72 5.42
N TYR A 356 -8.34 20.54 5.39
CA TYR A 356 -7.67 19.28 5.66
C TYR A 356 -6.61 18.95 4.59
N ARG A 357 -5.58 18.23 4.97
CA ARG A 357 -4.62 17.66 4.03
C ARG A 357 -5.10 16.29 3.57
N PRO A 358 -5.31 16.07 2.26
CA PRO A 358 -5.81 14.79 1.76
C PRO A 358 -4.94 13.60 2.14
N VAL A 359 -3.61 13.76 2.05
CA VAL A 359 -2.62 12.74 2.44
C VAL A 359 -1.46 13.41 3.16
N ILE A 360 -1.06 12.83 4.27
CA ILE A 360 0.11 13.23 5.05
C ILE A 360 1.08 12.05 5.21
N GLU A 361 2.36 12.34 5.21
CA GLU A 361 3.42 11.41 5.54
C GLU A 361 4.26 11.99 6.69
N LEU A 362 4.36 11.27 7.79
CA LEU A 362 5.07 11.71 8.98
C LEU A 362 5.98 10.61 9.52
N SER A 363 7.04 11.02 10.21
CA SER A 363 7.94 10.07 10.86
C SER A 363 7.33 9.53 12.16
N HIS A 364 7.74 8.33 12.58
CA HIS A 364 7.33 7.75 13.87
C HIS A 364 7.58 8.73 15.05
N LYS A 365 8.59 9.59 14.95
CA LYS A 365 8.91 10.61 15.99
C LYS A 365 7.87 11.72 16.10
N GLN A 366 7.15 11.99 14.99
CA GLN A 366 6.14 13.04 14.88
C GLN A 366 4.71 12.47 14.96
N PHE A 367 4.58 11.18 15.30
CA PHE A 367 3.29 10.49 15.35
C PHE A 367 2.54 10.82 16.65
N ASN A 368 1.96 12.02 16.71
CA ASN A 368 1.10 12.46 17.80
C ASN A 368 -0.34 12.10 17.47
N ALA A 369 -0.74 10.86 17.76
CA ALA A 369 -2.07 10.39 17.47
C ALA A 369 -2.56 9.36 18.48
N TYR A 370 -3.86 9.36 18.72
CA TYR A 370 -4.61 8.24 19.26
C TYR A 370 -4.91 7.22 18.16
N VAL A 371 -4.91 5.96 18.51
CA VAL A 371 -5.01 4.85 17.58
C VAL A 371 -6.23 4.00 17.89
N GLU A 372 -7.04 3.72 16.87
CA GLU A 372 -8.20 2.84 16.98
C GLU A 372 -7.80 1.45 17.49
N GLY A 373 -8.62 0.92 18.40
CA GLY A 373 -8.36 -0.34 19.08
C GLY A 373 -7.51 -0.21 20.34
N TYR A 374 -6.70 0.84 20.46
CA TYR A 374 -5.88 1.14 21.63
C TYR A 374 -6.49 2.26 22.48
N ASP A 375 -6.66 3.44 21.89
CA ASP A 375 -7.06 4.65 22.61
C ASP A 375 -8.54 5.00 22.40
N PHE A 376 -9.13 4.57 21.29
CA PHE A 376 -10.54 4.80 20.96
C PHE A 376 -11.10 3.70 20.07
N GLU A 377 -12.42 3.71 19.90
CA GLU A 377 -13.17 2.90 18.95
C GLU A 377 -14.20 3.77 18.21
N ILE A 378 -14.46 3.44 16.93
CA ILE A 378 -15.58 4.00 16.18
C ILE A 378 -16.62 2.90 16.01
N THR A 379 -17.83 3.14 16.49
CA THR A 379 -18.95 2.21 16.35
C THR A 379 -19.42 2.13 14.89
N SER A 380 -20.19 1.10 14.54
CA SER A 380 -20.81 0.96 13.22
C SER A 380 -21.78 2.10 12.88
N SER A 381 -22.27 2.82 13.91
CA SER A 381 -23.10 4.03 13.76
C SER A 381 -22.28 5.32 13.64
N GLY A 382 -20.95 5.26 13.56
CA GLY A 382 -20.08 6.41 13.45
C GLY A 382 -19.83 7.18 14.76
N GLN A 383 -20.21 6.60 15.92
CA GLN A 383 -19.93 7.22 17.21
C GLN A 383 -18.52 6.87 17.68
N LEU A 384 -17.78 7.87 18.12
CA LEU A 384 -16.46 7.71 18.69
C LEU A 384 -16.55 7.49 20.20
N LYS A 385 -15.82 6.50 20.70
CA LYS A 385 -15.72 6.18 22.14
C LYS A 385 -14.24 6.11 22.50
N PHE A 386 -13.81 6.95 23.41
CA PHE A 386 -12.47 6.86 24.00
C PHE A 386 -12.39 5.71 24.98
N LYS A 387 -11.25 5.01 25.00
CA LYS A 387 -10.91 4.01 26.00
C LYS A 387 -10.14 4.68 27.13
N HIS A 388 -10.53 4.40 28.34
CA HIS A 388 -9.88 4.91 29.56
C HIS A 388 -8.79 3.95 30.01
#